data_20b45975d9326594604622d64f04400f
#
_entry.id   20b45975d9326594604622d64f04400f
#
_cell.length_a   1.000
_cell.length_b   1.000
_cell.length_c   1.000
_cell.angle_alpha   90.00
_cell.angle_beta   90.00
_cell.angle_gamma   90.00
#
_symmetry.space_group_name_H-M   'P 1'
#
loop_
_entity.id
_entity.type
_entity.pdbx_description
1 polymer ?
#
loop_
_entity_poly.entity_id
_entity_poly.type
_entity_poly.pdbx_seq_one_letter_code
_entity_poly.pdbx_strand_id
1 'polypeptide(L)'
;MSRVRQARVEPGDSLRTIASRELGNPLRWAELIVINDLTLPFVVPSARPEDRLPNTLIWGDPILVPWGSNARAPTPKSNLGVDLDLSEGALQARLGDLGTVDARDNMIQALRHRVMTLRNELVAYPAYGSSARLALGLANGPFLEVLAFGWVYEALQEEPRVAVIDAVTASSAGDALNIAARVTLVGDNSPTDLNLVLNP
;
A
#
# COMPACT_ATOMS: atom_id res chain seq x y z
N MET A 1 -24.82 -6.14 -19.66
CA MET A 1 -24.56 -4.85 -20.32
C MET A 1 -24.13 -3.86 -19.25
N SER A 2 -22.89 -3.42 -19.28
CA SER A 2 -22.40 -2.39 -18.36
C SER A 2 -23.15 -1.08 -18.63
N ARG A 3 -23.82 -0.52 -17.62
CA ARG A 3 -24.44 0.79 -17.76
C ARG A 3 -23.33 1.84 -17.86
N VAL A 4 -23.40 2.70 -18.87
CA VAL A 4 -22.47 3.82 -19.05
C VAL A 4 -23.23 5.14 -18.95
N ARG A 5 -22.53 6.19 -18.51
CA ARG A 5 -23.01 7.58 -18.56
C ARG A 5 -22.04 8.42 -19.38
N GLN A 6 -22.46 9.58 -19.82
CA GLN A 6 -21.59 10.53 -20.49
C GLN A 6 -21.04 11.57 -19.50
N ALA A 7 -19.76 11.86 -19.62
CA ALA A 7 -19.10 13.01 -19.02
C ALA A 7 -18.49 13.86 -20.15
N ARG A 8 -17.90 15.01 -19.84
CA ARG A 8 -17.21 15.87 -20.79
C ARG A 8 -15.74 15.99 -20.47
N VAL A 9 -14.93 16.05 -21.51
CA VAL A 9 -13.50 16.36 -21.41
C VAL A 9 -13.34 17.87 -21.19
N GLU A 10 -12.69 18.25 -20.10
CA GLU A 10 -12.44 19.64 -19.75
C GLU A 10 -11.03 20.09 -20.19
N PRO A 11 -10.79 21.41 -20.32
CA PRO A 11 -9.45 21.92 -20.63
C PRO A 11 -8.42 21.45 -19.57
N GLY A 12 -7.33 20.86 -20.05
CA GLY A 12 -6.29 20.31 -19.18
C GLY A 12 -6.53 18.87 -18.70
N ASP A 13 -7.65 18.24 -19.11
CA ASP A 13 -7.91 16.84 -18.76
C ASP A 13 -6.92 15.89 -19.42
N SER A 14 -6.61 14.86 -18.69
CA SER A 14 -6.02 13.60 -19.13
C SER A 14 -6.97 12.46 -18.73
N LEU A 15 -6.81 11.26 -19.29
CA LEU A 15 -7.65 10.12 -18.88
C LEU A 15 -7.56 9.83 -17.35
N ARG A 16 -6.42 10.10 -16.72
CA ARG A 16 -6.24 9.94 -15.27
C ARG A 16 -7.03 10.99 -14.48
N THR A 17 -7.06 12.24 -14.93
CA THR A 17 -7.84 13.30 -14.26
C THR A 17 -9.34 13.03 -14.42
N ILE A 18 -9.78 12.60 -15.62
CA ILE A 18 -11.16 12.18 -15.86
C ILE A 18 -11.52 10.98 -14.99
N ALA A 19 -10.67 9.94 -14.93
CA ALA A 19 -10.91 8.78 -14.09
C ALA A 19 -10.96 9.14 -12.59
N SER A 20 -10.11 10.06 -12.14
CA SER A 20 -10.16 10.59 -10.78
C SER A 20 -11.48 11.29 -10.49
N ARG A 21 -11.91 12.20 -11.39
CA ARG A 21 -13.13 12.99 -11.25
C ARG A 21 -14.39 12.13 -11.33
N GLU A 22 -14.48 11.26 -12.32
CA GLU A 22 -15.70 10.55 -12.68
C GLU A 22 -15.83 9.18 -12.00
N LEU A 23 -14.70 8.50 -11.73
CA LEU A 23 -14.65 7.16 -11.15
C LEU A 23 -14.10 7.15 -9.72
N GLY A 24 -13.62 8.31 -9.22
CA GLY A 24 -12.99 8.44 -7.90
C GLY A 24 -11.63 7.73 -7.78
N ASN A 25 -11.09 7.20 -8.89
CA ASN A 25 -9.81 6.50 -8.90
C ASN A 25 -9.06 6.76 -10.21
N PRO A 26 -7.90 7.47 -10.16
CA PRO A 26 -7.10 7.77 -11.35
C PRO A 26 -6.51 6.53 -12.02
N LEU A 27 -6.36 5.41 -11.32
CA LEU A 27 -5.82 4.17 -11.88
C LEU A 27 -6.81 3.45 -12.80
N ARG A 28 -8.09 3.81 -12.78
CA ARG A 28 -9.12 3.25 -13.66
C ARG A 28 -9.17 3.88 -15.05
N TRP A 29 -8.18 4.71 -15.39
CA TRP A 29 -8.10 5.36 -16.70
C TRP A 29 -8.10 4.38 -17.88
N ALA A 30 -7.57 3.16 -17.70
CA ALA A 30 -7.56 2.13 -18.72
C ALA A 30 -8.98 1.66 -19.12
N GLU A 31 -9.94 1.68 -18.19
CA GLU A 31 -11.35 1.36 -18.49
C GLU A 31 -11.95 2.36 -19.49
N LEU A 32 -11.56 3.64 -19.40
CA LEU A 32 -12.02 4.67 -20.31
C LEU A 32 -11.51 4.45 -21.72
N ILE A 33 -10.29 3.90 -21.89
CA ILE A 33 -9.76 3.54 -23.21
C ILE A 33 -10.62 2.49 -23.87
N VAL A 34 -10.89 1.40 -23.16
CA VAL A 34 -11.64 0.24 -23.68
C VAL A 34 -13.07 0.62 -24.03
N ILE A 35 -13.75 1.38 -23.15
CA ILE A 35 -15.16 1.75 -23.36
C ILE A 35 -15.34 2.73 -24.52
N ASN A 36 -14.34 3.59 -24.78
CA ASN A 36 -14.39 4.62 -25.80
C ASN A 36 -13.55 4.29 -27.02
N ASP A 37 -12.94 3.11 -27.10
CA ASP A 37 -12.08 2.66 -28.19
C ASP A 37 -10.97 3.70 -28.53
N LEU A 38 -10.26 4.21 -27.51
CA LEU A 38 -9.32 5.29 -27.66
C LEU A 38 -7.92 4.79 -28.07
N THR A 39 -7.26 5.58 -28.92
CA THR A 39 -5.86 5.38 -29.31
C THR A 39 -4.99 6.54 -28.84
N LEU A 40 -3.67 6.31 -28.72
CA LEU A 40 -2.73 7.39 -28.37
C LEU A 40 -2.77 8.52 -29.41
N PRO A 41 -2.75 9.78 -28.95
CA PRO A 41 -2.45 10.26 -27.58
C PRO A 41 -3.66 10.32 -26.61
N PHE A 42 -4.75 9.63 -26.83
CA PHE A 42 -6.02 9.55 -26.10
C PHE A 42 -6.78 10.88 -25.99
N VAL A 43 -6.14 11.92 -25.45
CA VAL A 43 -6.68 13.28 -25.33
C VAL A 43 -5.71 14.26 -25.99
N VAL A 44 -6.19 14.98 -26.98
CA VAL A 44 -5.45 16.05 -27.65
C VAL A 44 -5.78 17.36 -26.94
N PRO A 45 -4.80 18.15 -26.51
CA PRO A 45 -5.03 19.39 -25.76
C PRO A 45 -5.47 20.54 -26.70
N SER A 46 -6.61 20.36 -27.34
CA SER A 46 -7.22 21.33 -28.25
C SER A 46 -8.74 21.31 -28.12
N ALA A 47 -9.38 22.45 -28.40
CA ALA A 47 -10.83 22.55 -28.55
C ALA A 47 -11.25 22.60 -30.02
N ARG A 48 -10.30 22.54 -30.97
CA ARG A 48 -10.58 22.65 -32.41
C ARG A 48 -10.85 21.28 -33.01
N PRO A 49 -11.99 21.10 -33.70
CA PRO A 49 -12.33 19.80 -34.32
C PRO A 49 -11.30 19.30 -35.35
N GLU A 50 -10.60 20.21 -36.02
CA GLU A 50 -9.55 19.90 -37.01
C GLU A 50 -8.29 19.26 -36.40
N ASP A 51 -8.05 19.46 -35.10
CA ASP A 51 -6.90 18.88 -34.39
C ASP A 51 -7.18 17.44 -33.91
N ARG A 52 -8.41 16.94 -34.10
CA ARG A 52 -8.81 15.61 -33.68
C ARG A 52 -8.12 14.53 -34.51
N LEU A 53 -7.44 13.62 -33.82
CA LEU A 53 -6.90 12.41 -34.42
C LEU A 53 -7.94 11.26 -34.36
N PRO A 54 -7.81 10.21 -35.18
CA PRO A 54 -8.70 9.05 -35.11
C PRO A 54 -8.70 8.45 -33.70
N ASN A 55 -9.89 8.15 -33.18
CA ASN A 55 -10.11 7.54 -31.88
C ASN A 55 -9.43 8.29 -30.70
N THR A 56 -9.41 9.63 -30.79
CA THR A 56 -8.93 10.50 -29.70
C THR A 56 -10.01 11.49 -29.28
N LEU A 57 -9.83 12.06 -28.11
CA LEU A 57 -10.71 13.06 -27.53
C LEU A 57 -10.06 14.44 -27.61
N ILE A 58 -10.85 15.48 -27.81
CA ILE A 58 -10.48 16.88 -27.62
C ILE A 58 -11.31 17.50 -26.50
N TRP A 59 -10.94 18.69 -26.06
CA TRP A 59 -11.73 19.40 -25.05
C TRP A 59 -13.16 19.67 -25.52
N GLY A 60 -14.11 19.39 -24.64
CA GLY A 60 -15.56 19.48 -24.92
C GLY A 60 -16.20 18.19 -25.43
N ASP A 61 -15.41 17.19 -25.81
CA ASP A 61 -15.94 15.91 -26.28
C ASP A 61 -16.67 15.15 -25.19
N PRO A 62 -17.74 14.41 -25.56
CA PRO A 62 -18.34 13.45 -24.66
C PRO A 62 -17.43 12.22 -24.51
N ILE A 63 -17.28 11.75 -23.28
CA ILE A 63 -16.62 10.50 -22.96
C ILE A 63 -17.57 9.59 -22.21
N LEU A 64 -17.62 8.31 -22.59
CA LEU A 64 -18.41 7.30 -21.91
C LEU A 64 -17.67 6.83 -20.65
N VAL A 65 -18.37 6.83 -19.55
CA VAL A 65 -17.87 6.47 -18.24
C VAL A 65 -18.74 5.36 -17.66
N PRO A 66 -18.18 4.29 -17.06
CA PRO A 66 -18.96 3.22 -16.43
C PRO A 66 -19.91 3.78 -15.39
N TRP A 67 -21.21 3.37 -15.47
CA TRP A 67 -22.19 3.71 -14.45
C TRP A 67 -22.14 2.72 -13.31
N GLY A 68 -22.00 3.20 -12.09
CA GLY A 68 -22.23 2.38 -10.89
C GLY A 68 -21.03 1.63 -10.35
N SER A 69 -19.86 1.82 -10.86
CA SER A 69 -18.65 1.47 -10.13
C SER A 69 -18.11 2.70 -9.39
N ASN A 70 -18.92 3.24 -8.48
CA ASN A 70 -18.36 3.94 -7.31
C ASN A 70 -17.68 2.89 -6.40
N ALA A 71 -16.89 2.00 -6.97
CA ALA A 71 -15.69 1.58 -6.33
C ALA A 71 -14.78 2.82 -6.34
N ARG A 72 -15.15 3.83 -5.51
CA ARG A 72 -14.21 4.73 -4.89
C ARG A 72 -13.02 3.84 -4.63
N ALA A 73 -11.83 4.19 -5.18
CA ALA A 73 -10.60 3.65 -4.63
C ALA A 73 -10.84 3.59 -3.13
N PRO A 74 -10.71 2.43 -2.49
CA PRO A 74 -11.03 2.35 -1.10
C PRO A 74 -10.42 3.59 -0.50
N THR A 75 -11.27 4.54 -0.08
CA THR A 75 -10.79 5.70 0.69
C THR A 75 -10.10 4.98 1.80
N PRO A 76 -8.81 5.17 2.02
CA PRO A 76 -8.16 4.49 3.10
C PRO A 76 -9.08 4.73 4.29
N LYS A 77 -9.78 3.68 4.72
CA LYS A 77 -10.78 3.75 5.79
C LYS A 77 -10.10 4.16 7.10
N SER A 78 -8.80 4.31 7.03
CA SER A 78 -7.93 4.71 8.13
C SER A 78 -6.74 5.49 7.56
N ASN A 79 -6.10 6.31 8.39
CA ASN A 79 -4.81 6.96 8.12
C ASN A 79 -3.64 5.95 7.95
N LEU A 80 -3.94 4.66 7.92
CA LEU A 80 -2.97 3.56 7.87
C LEU A 80 -2.52 3.22 6.44
N GLY A 81 -3.17 3.82 5.42
CA GLY A 81 -2.77 3.70 4.02
C GLY A 81 -3.17 2.39 3.34
N VAL A 82 -2.68 2.24 2.10
CA VAL A 82 -2.82 1.05 1.26
C VAL A 82 -1.47 0.79 0.63
N ASP A 83 -1.06 -0.48 0.53
CA ASP A 83 0.20 -0.90 -0.08
C ASP A 83 -0.01 -2.18 -0.89
N LEU A 84 1.01 -2.60 -1.63
CA LEU A 84 1.02 -3.88 -2.32
C LEU A 84 1.00 -5.03 -1.31
N ASP A 85 0.26 -6.08 -1.64
CA ASP A 85 0.19 -7.28 -0.82
C ASP A 85 1.48 -8.10 -1.00
N LEU A 86 2.32 -8.10 0.04
CA LEU A 86 3.57 -8.86 0.13
C LEU A 86 3.45 -10.00 1.15
N SER A 87 2.25 -10.54 1.34
CA SER A 87 2.03 -11.68 2.21
C SER A 87 2.90 -12.86 1.78
N GLU A 88 3.37 -13.64 2.75
CA GLU A 88 4.26 -14.79 2.54
C GLU A 88 5.61 -14.43 1.88
N GLY A 89 6.02 -13.17 1.93
CA GLY A 89 7.31 -12.71 1.38
C GLY A 89 7.34 -12.57 -0.14
N ALA A 90 6.19 -12.67 -0.81
CA ALA A 90 6.06 -12.52 -2.25
C ALA A 90 4.90 -11.59 -2.60
N LEU A 91 5.04 -10.91 -3.74
CA LEU A 91 3.99 -10.06 -4.28
C LEU A 91 2.81 -10.94 -4.71
N GLN A 92 1.63 -10.66 -4.15
CA GLN A 92 0.41 -11.41 -4.44
C GLN A 92 -0.30 -10.84 -5.66
N ALA A 93 -0.86 -11.74 -6.48
CA ALA A 93 -1.73 -11.38 -7.60
C ALA A 93 -3.17 -11.78 -7.26
N ARG A 94 -4.13 -10.89 -7.53
CA ARG A 94 -5.57 -11.16 -7.35
C ARG A 94 -6.33 -10.75 -8.60
N LEU A 95 -7.10 -11.68 -9.14
CA LEU A 95 -7.96 -11.45 -10.32
C LEU A 95 -7.22 -10.85 -11.55
N GLY A 96 -5.94 -11.20 -11.73
CA GLY A 96 -5.14 -10.73 -12.86
C GLY A 96 -4.49 -9.36 -12.66
N ASP A 97 -4.54 -8.82 -11.44
CA ASP A 97 -3.89 -7.58 -11.04
C ASP A 97 -3.06 -7.79 -9.77
N LEU A 98 -2.26 -6.79 -9.39
CA LEU A 98 -1.49 -6.83 -8.15
C LEU A 98 -2.43 -6.72 -6.95
N GLY A 99 -2.25 -7.62 -5.99
CA GLY A 99 -2.97 -7.59 -4.73
C GLY A 99 -2.56 -6.36 -3.90
N THR A 100 -3.51 -5.80 -3.16
CA THR A 100 -3.28 -4.71 -2.23
C THR A 100 -3.80 -5.08 -0.85
N VAL A 101 -3.12 -4.58 0.19
CA VAL A 101 -3.55 -4.62 1.57
C VAL A 101 -3.86 -3.21 2.06
N ASP A 102 -4.87 -3.05 2.89
CA ASP A 102 -5.28 -1.75 3.41
C ASP A 102 -5.38 -1.74 4.93
N ALA A 103 -5.49 -0.55 5.48
CA ALA A 103 -5.77 -0.31 6.88
C ALA A 103 -4.84 -1.09 7.83
N ARG A 104 -5.44 -1.91 8.69
CA ARG A 104 -4.72 -2.66 9.73
C ARG A 104 -3.76 -3.70 9.14
N ASP A 105 -4.18 -4.41 8.09
CA ASP A 105 -3.35 -5.44 7.46
C ASP A 105 -2.12 -4.82 6.79
N ASN A 106 -2.28 -3.64 6.14
CA ASN A 106 -1.15 -2.85 5.66
C ASN A 106 -0.20 -2.47 6.80
N MET A 107 -0.74 -2.07 7.94
CA MET A 107 0.09 -1.71 9.08
C MET A 107 0.84 -2.90 9.67
N ILE A 108 0.19 -4.06 9.81
CA ILE A 108 0.85 -5.31 10.25
C ILE A 108 1.98 -5.67 9.29
N GLN A 109 1.74 -5.59 7.99
CA GLN A 109 2.76 -5.83 6.96
C GLN A 109 3.94 -4.85 7.10
N ALA A 110 3.68 -3.56 7.24
CA ALA A 110 4.70 -2.53 7.40
C ALA A 110 5.55 -2.74 8.68
N LEU A 111 4.92 -3.06 9.81
CA LEU A 111 5.63 -3.36 11.06
C LEU A 111 6.48 -4.63 10.94
N ARG A 112 5.95 -5.67 10.28
CA ARG A 112 6.71 -6.90 9.98
C ARG A 112 7.96 -6.58 9.18
N HIS A 113 7.84 -5.82 8.09
CA HIS A 113 8.97 -5.44 7.25
C HIS A 113 9.99 -4.62 8.05
N ARG A 114 9.54 -3.66 8.87
CA ARG A 114 10.44 -2.87 9.71
C ARG A 114 11.25 -3.72 10.68
N VAL A 115 10.61 -4.69 11.35
CA VAL A 115 11.31 -5.58 12.30
C VAL A 115 12.25 -6.54 11.58
N MET A 116 11.88 -7.01 10.38
CA MET A 116 12.67 -7.98 9.61
C MET A 116 13.80 -7.33 8.80
N THR A 117 13.74 -6.05 8.46
CA THR A 117 14.80 -5.33 7.76
C THR A 117 15.93 -5.00 8.75
N LEU A 118 17.16 -5.32 8.40
CA LEU A 118 18.30 -4.97 9.25
C LEU A 118 18.58 -3.47 9.14
N ARG A 119 18.88 -2.82 10.25
CA ARG A 119 19.30 -1.43 10.28
C ARG A 119 20.56 -1.23 9.39
N ASN A 120 20.59 -0.18 8.57
CA ASN A 120 21.58 0.10 7.52
C ASN A 120 21.53 -0.85 6.29
N GLU A 121 20.58 -1.76 6.20
CA GLU A 121 20.38 -2.60 5.01
C GLU A 121 19.91 -1.76 3.81
N LEU A 122 19.05 -0.77 4.05
CA LEU A 122 18.56 0.14 3.01
C LEU A 122 19.44 1.37 2.90
N VAL A 123 20.21 1.46 1.81
CA VAL A 123 21.17 2.56 1.58
C VAL A 123 20.50 3.94 1.63
N ALA A 124 19.26 4.06 1.08
CA ALA A 124 18.50 5.31 1.06
C ALA A 124 17.88 5.66 2.43
N TYR A 125 17.70 4.67 3.30
CA TYR A 125 17.03 4.83 4.60
C TYR A 125 17.77 4.05 5.69
N PRO A 126 18.98 4.44 6.05
CA PRO A 126 19.84 3.67 6.96
C PRO A 126 19.27 3.53 8.38
N ALA A 127 18.44 4.47 8.81
CA ALA A 127 17.76 4.41 10.11
C ALA A 127 16.53 3.48 10.10
N TYR A 128 16.04 3.05 8.93
CA TYR A 128 14.91 2.14 8.85
C TYR A 128 15.33 0.72 9.21
N GLY A 129 14.45 0.01 9.93
CA GLY A 129 14.67 -1.38 10.29
C GLY A 129 14.95 -1.59 11.77
N SER A 130 15.38 -2.79 12.11
CA SER A 130 15.70 -3.21 13.47
C SER A 130 17.00 -4.00 13.51
N SER A 131 17.60 -4.13 14.68
CA SER A 131 18.75 -5.01 14.89
C SER A 131 18.35 -6.44 15.33
N ALA A 132 17.04 -6.77 15.35
CA ALA A 132 16.55 -8.05 15.85
C ALA A 132 17.15 -9.26 15.11
N ARG A 133 17.43 -9.14 13.81
CA ARG A 133 18.09 -10.21 13.04
C ARG A 133 19.52 -10.50 13.48
N LEU A 134 20.21 -9.58 14.18
CA LEU A 134 21.53 -9.84 14.76
C LEU A 134 21.48 -10.82 15.92
N ALA A 135 20.29 -11.06 16.48
CA ALA A 135 20.08 -12.09 17.49
C ALA A 135 20.24 -13.52 16.95
N LEU A 136 20.01 -13.71 15.65
CA LEU A 136 20.16 -15.02 15.02
C LEU A 136 21.62 -15.46 15.05
N GLY A 137 21.85 -16.69 15.52
CA GLY A 137 23.19 -17.25 15.68
C GLY A 137 23.93 -16.84 16.96
N LEU A 138 23.32 -16.03 17.84
CA LEU A 138 23.83 -15.81 19.18
C LEU A 138 23.37 -16.92 20.13
N ALA A 139 24.09 -17.09 21.24
CA ALA A 139 23.72 -18.06 22.25
C ALA A 139 22.35 -17.73 22.87
N ASN A 140 21.47 -18.72 22.89
CA ASN A 140 20.13 -18.57 23.49
C ASN A 140 20.24 -18.29 24.99
N GLY A 141 19.32 -17.49 25.48
CA GLY A 141 19.19 -17.19 26.90
C GLY A 141 18.51 -15.87 27.20
N PRO A 142 18.25 -15.59 28.47
CA PRO A 142 17.53 -14.38 28.90
C PRO A 142 18.17 -13.07 28.42
N PHE A 143 19.48 -13.03 28.27
CA PHE A 143 20.19 -11.85 27.77
C PHE A 143 19.83 -11.55 26.30
N LEU A 144 19.80 -12.58 25.45
CA LEU A 144 19.38 -12.46 24.06
C LEU A 144 17.93 -11.96 23.94
N GLU A 145 17.05 -12.50 24.76
CA GLU A 145 15.64 -12.13 24.78
C GLU A 145 15.45 -10.65 25.17
N VAL A 146 16.21 -10.15 26.15
CA VAL A 146 16.21 -8.73 26.53
C VAL A 146 16.76 -7.83 25.41
N LEU A 147 17.83 -8.23 24.74
CA LEU A 147 18.36 -7.47 23.58
C LEU A 147 17.35 -7.43 22.44
N ALA A 148 16.79 -8.58 22.07
CA ALA A 148 15.79 -8.66 21.01
C ALA A 148 14.54 -7.82 21.32
N PHE A 149 14.06 -7.89 22.57
CA PHE A 149 13.00 -7.01 23.07
C PHE A 149 13.34 -5.54 22.82
N GLY A 150 14.54 -5.09 23.26
CA GLY A 150 14.97 -3.70 23.11
C GLY A 150 15.00 -3.24 21.64
N TRP A 151 15.58 -4.05 20.75
CA TRP A 151 15.66 -3.74 19.32
C TRP A 151 14.29 -3.70 18.64
N VAL A 152 13.39 -4.60 18.99
CA VAL A 152 12.02 -4.59 18.45
C VAL A 152 11.24 -3.41 18.99
N TYR A 153 11.33 -3.13 20.28
CA TYR A 153 10.66 -2.00 20.92
C TYR A 153 11.07 -0.67 20.27
N GLU A 154 12.39 -0.46 20.06
CA GLU A 154 12.94 0.73 19.38
C GLU A 154 12.37 0.86 17.96
N ALA A 155 12.39 -0.23 17.17
CA ALA A 155 11.88 -0.22 15.81
C ALA A 155 10.38 0.10 15.73
N LEU A 156 9.58 -0.41 16.68
CA LEU A 156 8.14 -0.10 16.76
C LEU A 156 7.90 1.34 17.20
N GLN A 157 8.71 1.88 18.11
CA GLN A 157 8.61 3.27 18.57
C GLN A 157 8.92 4.29 17.48
N GLU A 158 9.80 3.95 16.55
CA GLU A 158 10.13 4.80 15.40
C GLU A 158 9.05 4.87 14.33
N GLU A 159 7.99 4.03 14.41
CA GLU A 159 6.89 4.07 13.45
C GLU A 159 5.85 5.13 13.86
N PRO A 160 5.68 6.21 13.08
CA PRO A 160 4.81 7.33 13.45
C PRO A 160 3.33 6.95 13.59
N ARG A 161 2.92 5.84 13.00
CA ARG A 161 1.52 5.35 13.05
C ARG A 161 1.23 4.50 14.30
N VAL A 162 2.25 4.14 15.08
CA VAL A 162 2.11 3.47 16.38
C VAL A 162 1.90 4.54 17.45
N ALA A 163 0.74 4.53 18.11
CA ALA A 163 0.44 5.47 19.18
C ALA A 163 0.97 4.97 20.54
N VAL A 164 0.79 3.66 20.81
CA VAL A 164 1.21 3.02 22.06
C VAL A 164 1.76 1.63 21.75
N ILE A 165 2.82 1.24 22.43
CA ILE A 165 3.30 -0.14 22.46
C ILE A 165 2.82 -0.75 23.76
N ASP A 166 1.78 -1.60 23.67
CA ASP A 166 1.11 -2.18 24.82
C ASP A 166 1.93 -3.32 25.45
N ALA A 167 2.56 -4.15 24.61
CA ALA A 167 3.42 -5.25 25.05
C ALA A 167 4.41 -5.63 23.93
N VAL A 168 5.59 -6.07 24.32
CA VAL A 168 6.55 -6.76 23.44
C VAL A 168 7.12 -7.93 24.23
N THR A 169 7.23 -9.08 23.59
CA THR A 169 7.92 -10.24 24.14
C THR A 169 8.83 -10.83 23.07
N ALA A 170 9.99 -11.30 23.48
CA ALA A 170 10.90 -12.04 22.66
C ALA A 170 11.30 -13.31 23.40
N SER A 171 11.28 -14.45 22.72
CA SER A 171 11.70 -15.73 23.30
C SER A 171 12.51 -16.53 22.30
N SER A 172 13.60 -17.11 22.74
CA SER A 172 14.46 -17.95 21.94
C SER A 172 14.02 -19.42 22.01
N ALA A 173 13.94 -20.10 20.88
CA ALA A 173 13.59 -21.52 20.79
C ALA A 173 14.43 -22.19 19.70
N GLY A 174 15.48 -22.92 20.08
CA GLY A 174 16.47 -23.45 19.12
C GLY A 174 17.15 -22.29 18.37
N ASP A 175 17.18 -22.37 17.05
CA ASP A 175 17.77 -21.35 16.18
C ASP A 175 16.78 -20.21 15.83
N ALA A 176 15.55 -20.29 16.29
CA ALA A 176 14.50 -19.33 16.02
C ALA A 176 14.31 -18.34 17.17
N LEU A 177 14.00 -17.09 16.83
CA LEU A 177 13.58 -16.05 17.75
C LEU A 177 12.10 -15.74 17.50
N ASN A 178 11.25 -16.03 18.48
CA ASN A 178 9.83 -15.70 18.45
C ASN A 178 9.63 -14.31 19.05
N ILE A 179 8.94 -13.45 18.33
CA ILE A 179 8.60 -12.08 18.73
C ILE A 179 7.08 -11.96 18.71
N ALA A 180 6.52 -11.51 19.81
CA ALA A 180 5.12 -11.09 19.85
C ALA A 180 5.05 -9.65 20.36
N ALA A 181 4.35 -8.80 19.64
CA ALA A 181 4.12 -7.42 20.04
C ALA A 181 2.64 -7.07 19.93
N ARG A 182 2.18 -6.24 20.85
CA ARG A 182 0.84 -5.64 20.81
C ARG A 182 0.99 -4.14 20.79
N VAL A 183 0.37 -3.51 19.78
CA VAL A 183 0.45 -2.06 19.58
C VAL A 183 -0.94 -1.48 19.33
N THR A 184 -1.15 -0.26 19.81
CA THR A 184 -2.33 0.56 19.48
C THR A 184 -1.92 1.58 18.44
N LEU A 185 -2.69 1.67 17.35
CA LEU A 185 -2.39 2.52 16.19
C LEU A 185 -3.04 3.90 16.32
N VAL A 186 -2.42 4.91 15.71
CA VAL A 186 -2.97 6.27 15.68
C VAL A 186 -4.32 6.27 14.94
N GLY A 187 -5.37 6.74 15.61
CA GLY A 187 -6.73 6.81 15.05
C GLY A 187 -7.51 5.49 15.09
N ASP A 188 -6.93 4.43 15.64
CA ASP A 188 -7.60 3.16 15.93
C ASP A 188 -7.34 2.79 17.38
N ASN A 189 -8.39 2.78 18.20
CA ASN A 189 -8.28 2.46 19.64
C ASN A 189 -8.22 0.95 19.92
N SER A 190 -8.26 0.12 18.89
CA SER A 190 -8.21 -1.33 19.05
C SER A 190 -6.75 -1.81 18.96
N PRO A 191 -6.29 -2.63 19.93
CA PRO A 191 -4.94 -3.17 19.87
C PRO A 191 -4.76 -4.09 18.66
N THR A 192 -3.57 -4.07 18.09
CA THR A 192 -3.15 -4.89 16.94
C THR A 192 -2.02 -5.80 17.39
N ASP A 193 -2.18 -7.10 17.18
CA ASP A 193 -1.16 -8.10 17.50
C ASP A 193 -0.24 -8.34 16.30
N LEU A 194 1.05 -8.35 16.55
CA LEU A 194 2.12 -8.67 15.60
C LEU A 194 2.86 -9.90 16.12
N ASN A 195 2.84 -10.98 15.36
CA ASN A 195 3.58 -12.19 15.66
C ASN A 195 4.59 -12.49 14.56
N LEU A 196 5.84 -12.64 14.91
CA LEU A 196 6.93 -12.92 14.01
C LEU A 196 7.78 -14.07 14.50
N VAL A 197 8.30 -14.84 13.57
CA VAL A 197 9.34 -15.84 13.82
C VAL A 197 10.52 -15.49 12.93
N LEU A 198 11.65 -15.15 13.53
CA LEU A 198 12.90 -14.95 12.82
C LEU A 198 13.66 -16.27 12.82
N ASN A 199 13.96 -16.75 11.63
CA ASN A 199 14.78 -17.94 11.38
C ASN A 199 16.11 -17.53 10.71
N PRO A 200 17.18 -18.33 10.90
CA PRO A 200 18.47 -18.10 10.25
C PRO A 200 18.36 -18.10 8.73
#